data_057f0e89e8e7003acd391caca0bf73f0
#
_entry.id   057f0e89e8e7003acd391caca0bf73f0
#
_cell.length_a   1.000
_cell.length_b   1.000
_cell.length_c   1.000
_cell.angle_alpha   90.00
_cell.angle_beta   90.00
_cell.angle_gamma   90.00
#
_symmetry.space_group_name_H-M   'P 1'
#
loop_
_entity.id
_entity.type
_entity.pdbx_description
1 polymer ?
#
loop_
_entity_poly.entity_id
_entity_poly.type
_entity_poly.pdbx_seq_one_letter_code
_entity_poly.pdbx_strand_id
1 'polypeptide(L)'
;MNNIDKIVSFMESGQKTSQRIGLELEHFVCDRDYRVISYPEMAECLEEMSLLLQGRPVGEGGNVFGVLCDNFTLSLEPGCQLEISISPQDRIENIRKIYRRFKKAADHILEKKGFYLLEKGVFPLIEN
;
A
#
# COMPACT_ATOMS: atom_id res chain seq x y z
N MET A 1 25.72 25.74 -9.59
CA MET A 1 25.02 24.65 -8.87
C MET A 1 24.23 23.85 -9.89
N ASN A 2 24.54 22.61 -10.05
CA ASN A 2 23.82 21.71 -10.96
C ASN A 2 22.47 21.28 -10.35
N ASN A 3 21.65 20.57 -11.12
CA ASN A 3 20.32 20.16 -10.67
C ASN A 3 20.36 19.20 -9.48
N ILE A 4 21.38 18.35 -9.41
CA ILE A 4 21.54 17.42 -8.29
C ILE A 4 21.81 18.18 -7.01
N ASP A 5 22.71 19.16 -7.05
CA ASP A 5 23.02 20.00 -5.89
C ASP A 5 21.80 20.79 -5.40
N LYS A 6 20.96 21.25 -6.32
CA LYS A 6 19.70 21.93 -5.97
C LYS A 6 18.71 21.00 -5.26
N ILE A 7 18.60 19.75 -5.74
CA ILE A 7 17.74 18.74 -5.12
C ILE A 7 18.26 18.41 -3.73
N VAL A 8 19.55 18.13 -3.59
CA VAL A 8 20.18 17.84 -2.31
C VAL A 8 19.99 18.99 -1.33
N SER A 9 20.26 20.21 -1.77
CA SER A 9 20.08 21.42 -0.94
C SER A 9 18.61 21.60 -0.50
N PHE A 10 17.66 21.34 -1.40
CA PHE A 10 16.23 21.38 -1.06
C PHE A 10 15.87 20.33 -0.01
N MET A 11 16.35 19.09 -0.17
CA MET A 11 16.12 18.02 0.79
C MET A 11 16.76 18.32 2.15
N GLU A 12 17.99 18.83 2.15
CA GLU A 12 18.70 19.23 3.37
C GLU A 12 18.01 20.39 4.08
N SER A 13 17.44 21.33 3.35
CA SER A 13 16.69 22.46 3.92
C SER A 13 15.43 22.02 4.67
N GLY A 14 14.89 20.85 4.34
CA GLY A 14 13.76 20.25 5.05
C GLY A 14 14.15 19.48 6.32
N GLN A 15 15.43 19.35 6.61
CA GLN A 15 15.87 18.66 7.81
C GLN A 15 15.45 19.42 9.07
N LYS A 16 14.77 18.68 9.95
CA LYS A 16 14.38 19.16 11.28
C LYS A 16 15.16 18.42 12.34
N THR A 17 15.16 18.93 13.58
CA THR A 17 15.79 18.27 14.73
C THR A 17 15.20 16.88 15.03
N SER A 18 13.95 16.63 14.63
CA SER A 18 13.34 15.31 14.62
C SER A 18 12.98 14.96 13.16
N GLN A 19 13.68 13.99 12.59
CA GLN A 19 13.38 13.47 11.26
C GLN A 19 12.37 12.33 11.38
N ARG A 20 11.29 12.41 10.57
CA ARG A 20 10.29 11.38 10.47
C ARG A 20 10.12 11.00 9.00
N ILE A 21 9.94 9.72 8.74
CA ILE A 21 9.83 9.16 7.40
C ILE A 21 8.46 8.50 7.26
N GLY A 22 7.69 8.95 6.27
CA GLY A 22 6.50 8.27 5.80
C GLY A 22 6.81 7.48 4.53
N LEU A 23 5.96 6.53 4.19
CA LEU A 23 6.14 5.69 3.01
C LEU A 23 4.79 5.40 2.37
N GLU A 24 4.74 5.51 1.05
CA GLU A 24 3.61 5.09 0.24
C GLU A 24 4.09 4.05 -0.77
N LEU A 25 3.41 2.91 -0.82
CA LEU A 25 3.70 1.85 -1.77
C LEU A 25 2.42 1.36 -2.43
N GLU A 26 2.43 1.33 -3.74
CA GLU A 26 1.34 0.81 -4.57
C GLU A 26 1.68 -0.60 -5.05
N HIS A 27 0.65 -1.46 -5.04
CA HIS A 27 0.79 -2.86 -5.44
C HIS A 27 -0.29 -3.22 -6.45
N PHE A 28 0.09 -3.95 -7.49
CA PHE A 28 -0.90 -4.65 -8.29
C PHE A 28 -1.34 -5.92 -7.57
N VAL A 29 -2.62 -6.23 -7.67
CA VAL A 29 -3.19 -7.49 -7.20
C VAL A 29 -3.75 -8.22 -8.41
N CYS A 30 -3.30 -9.43 -8.63
CA CYS A 30 -3.68 -10.23 -9.80
C CYS A 30 -4.04 -11.65 -9.45
N ASP A 31 -4.69 -12.35 -10.38
CA ASP A 31 -4.92 -13.79 -10.32
C ASP A 31 -3.73 -14.58 -10.88
N ARG A 32 -3.88 -15.91 -11.00
CA ARG A 32 -2.84 -16.82 -11.51
C ARG A 32 -2.47 -16.56 -12.96
N ASP A 33 -3.37 -15.97 -13.74
CA ASP A 33 -3.15 -15.63 -15.15
C ASP A 33 -2.62 -14.20 -15.33
N TYR A 34 -2.18 -13.58 -14.24
CA TYR A 34 -1.71 -12.18 -14.20
C TYR A 34 -2.77 -11.16 -14.63
N ARG A 35 -4.04 -11.47 -14.40
CA ARG A 35 -5.11 -10.51 -14.61
C ARG A 35 -5.34 -9.73 -13.33
N VAL A 36 -5.44 -8.41 -13.46
CA VAL A 36 -5.79 -7.53 -12.33
C VAL A 36 -7.19 -7.89 -11.85
N ILE A 37 -7.36 -8.07 -10.55
CA ILE A 37 -8.67 -8.39 -9.99
C ILE A 37 -9.62 -7.19 -10.08
N SER A 38 -10.91 -7.49 -10.01
CA SER A 38 -11.96 -6.46 -10.09
C SER A 38 -12.09 -5.67 -8.78
N TYR A 39 -12.69 -4.48 -8.87
CA TYR A 39 -12.99 -3.69 -7.67
C TYR A 39 -13.89 -4.44 -6.67
N PRO A 40 -14.98 -5.14 -7.07
CA PRO A 40 -15.77 -5.93 -6.12
C PRO A 40 -14.96 -6.99 -5.38
N GLU A 41 -14.10 -7.72 -6.10
CA GLU A 41 -13.22 -8.72 -5.48
C GLU A 41 -12.24 -8.08 -4.50
N MET A 42 -11.67 -6.93 -4.86
CA MET A 42 -10.77 -6.20 -3.98
C MET A 42 -11.49 -5.64 -2.75
N ALA A 43 -12.73 -5.17 -2.91
CA ALA A 43 -13.55 -4.68 -1.81
C ALA A 43 -13.78 -5.76 -0.74
N GLU A 44 -14.07 -7.00 -1.14
CA GLU A 44 -14.18 -8.13 -0.22
C GLU A 44 -12.87 -8.41 0.50
N CYS A 45 -11.75 -8.37 -0.23
CA CYS A 45 -10.43 -8.56 0.35
C CYS A 45 -10.10 -7.49 1.40
N LEU A 46 -10.41 -6.23 1.10
CA LEU A 46 -10.19 -5.11 2.03
C LEU A 46 -11.03 -5.23 3.29
N GLU A 47 -12.28 -5.69 3.17
CA GLU A 47 -13.14 -5.92 4.33
C GLU A 47 -12.55 -7.00 5.25
N GLU A 48 -12.08 -8.10 4.69
CA GLU A 48 -11.40 -9.16 5.45
C GLU A 48 -10.07 -8.67 6.04
N MET A 49 -9.29 -7.89 5.29
CA MET A 49 -8.06 -7.28 5.80
C MET A 49 -8.35 -6.34 6.98
N SER A 50 -9.44 -5.59 6.93
CA SER A 50 -9.81 -4.68 8.02
C SER A 50 -10.04 -5.43 9.34
N LEU A 51 -10.63 -6.61 9.29
CA LEU A 51 -10.81 -7.46 10.46
C LEU A 51 -9.48 -7.99 10.99
N LEU A 52 -8.65 -8.50 10.11
CA LEU A 52 -7.36 -9.09 10.48
C LEU A 52 -6.37 -8.04 11.00
N LEU A 53 -6.39 -6.84 10.44
CA LEU A 53 -5.53 -5.71 10.84
C LEU A 53 -6.12 -4.87 11.96
N GLN A 54 -7.32 -5.20 12.43
CA GLN A 54 -8.05 -4.42 13.45
C GLN A 54 -8.22 -2.95 13.02
N GLY A 55 -8.44 -2.75 11.72
CA GLY A 55 -8.69 -1.45 11.14
C GLY A 55 -10.17 -1.16 10.96
N ARG A 56 -10.46 0.04 10.51
CA ARG A 56 -11.82 0.47 10.19
C ARG A 56 -12.00 0.52 8.68
N PRO A 57 -12.93 -0.24 8.10
CA PRO A 57 -13.21 -0.15 6.68
C PRO A 57 -13.84 1.19 6.32
N VAL A 58 -13.47 1.72 5.16
CA VAL A 58 -14.03 2.95 4.59
C VAL A 58 -14.62 2.61 3.23
N GLY A 59 -15.85 3.06 2.97
CA GLY A 59 -16.50 2.77 1.70
C GLY A 59 -17.84 3.49 1.55
N GLU A 60 -18.45 3.29 0.41
CA GLU A 60 -19.79 3.81 0.07
C GLU A 60 -20.64 2.70 -0.52
N GLY A 61 -21.93 2.66 -0.15
CA GLY A 61 -22.89 1.73 -0.72
C GLY A 61 -22.52 0.25 -0.57
N GLY A 62 -21.85 -0.12 0.52
CA GLY A 62 -21.39 -1.48 0.77
C GLY A 62 -20.07 -1.86 0.06
N ASN A 63 -19.49 -0.95 -0.72
CA ASN A 63 -18.21 -1.16 -1.38
C ASN A 63 -17.09 -0.54 -0.56
N VAL A 64 -16.22 -1.39 0.02
CA VAL A 64 -15.05 -0.95 0.76
C VAL A 64 -13.94 -0.58 -0.22
N PHE A 65 -13.39 0.62 -0.11
CA PHE A 65 -12.27 1.09 -0.92
C PHE A 65 -11.05 1.51 -0.10
N GLY A 66 -11.10 1.34 1.20
CA GLY A 66 -9.98 1.66 2.07
C GLY A 66 -10.12 1.05 3.46
N VAL A 67 -9.03 1.09 4.21
CA VAL A 67 -8.95 0.65 5.61
C VAL A 67 -8.10 1.65 6.38
N LEU A 68 -8.62 2.13 7.51
CA LEU A 68 -7.89 3.02 8.41
C LEU A 68 -7.36 2.22 9.59
N CYS A 69 -6.04 2.22 9.76
CA CYS A 69 -5.34 1.63 10.90
C CYS A 69 -4.57 2.72 11.66
N ASP A 70 -4.01 2.38 12.84
CA ASP A 70 -3.38 3.37 13.71
C ASP A 70 -2.18 4.08 13.05
N ASN A 71 -1.33 3.32 12.35
CA ASN A 71 -0.08 3.86 11.79
C ASN A 71 -0.04 3.81 10.26
N PHE A 72 -1.11 3.36 9.62
CA PHE A 72 -1.16 3.27 8.18
C PHE A 72 -2.61 3.22 7.68
N THR A 73 -2.76 3.51 6.42
CA THR A 73 -4.03 3.37 5.70
C THR A 73 -3.83 2.50 4.48
N LEU A 74 -4.87 1.78 4.09
CA LEU A 74 -4.96 1.10 2.80
C LEU A 74 -5.99 1.84 1.94
N SER A 75 -5.70 1.99 0.67
CA SER A 75 -6.64 2.60 -0.29
C SER A 75 -6.54 1.93 -1.65
N LEU A 76 -7.63 1.99 -2.41
CA LEU A 76 -7.63 1.59 -3.81
C LEU A 76 -7.33 2.78 -4.68
N GLU A 77 -6.32 2.64 -5.50
CA GLU A 77 -5.91 3.62 -6.50
C GLU A 77 -6.42 3.24 -7.90
N PRO A 78 -6.34 4.14 -8.90
CA PRO A 78 -6.73 3.82 -10.26
C PRO A 78 -6.06 2.53 -10.76
N GLY A 79 -6.80 1.73 -11.55
CA GLY A 79 -6.31 0.43 -12.01
C GLY A 79 -6.40 -0.67 -10.95
N CYS A 80 -7.18 -0.45 -9.90
CA CYS A 80 -7.35 -1.38 -8.78
C CYS A 80 -6.05 -1.72 -8.06
N GLN A 81 -5.11 -0.78 -8.03
CA GLN A 81 -3.88 -0.91 -7.25
C GLN A 81 -4.17 -0.73 -5.77
N LEU A 82 -3.53 -1.53 -4.95
CA LEU A 82 -3.61 -1.44 -3.49
C LEU A 82 -2.44 -0.62 -2.96
N GLU A 83 -2.74 0.55 -2.43
CA GLU A 83 -1.76 1.40 -1.78
C GLU A 83 -1.76 1.20 -0.28
N ILE A 84 -0.57 1.08 0.30
CA ILE A 84 -0.35 1.29 1.73
C ILE A 84 0.35 2.63 1.92
N SER A 85 -0.23 3.48 2.78
CA SER A 85 0.36 4.74 3.19
C SER A 85 0.70 4.66 4.68
N ILE A 86 1.99 4.61 4.98
CA ILE A 86 2.50 4.50 6.34
C ILE A 86 2.80 5.90 6.88
N SER A 87 2.19 6.22 8.03
CA SER A 87 2.41 7.50 8.71
C SER A 87 3.89 7.71 9.04
N PRO A 88 4.34 8.97 9.09
CA PRO A 88 5.73 9.26 9.45
C PRO A 88 6.17 8.59 10.75
N GLN A 89 7.30 7.91 10.70
CA GLN A 89 7.91 7.19 11.81
C GLN A 89 9.31 7.75 12.07
N ASP A 90 9.76 7.65 13.32
CA ASP A 90 11.09 8.10 13.72
C ASP A 90 12.19 7.13 13.24
N ARG A 91 11.84 5.87 13.01
CA ARG A 91 12.78 4.81 12.65
C ARG A 91 12.27 3.99 11.48
N ILE A 92 13.18 3.64 10.59
CA ILE A 92 12.93 2.72 9.46
C ILE A 92 12.43 1.35 9.95
N GLU A 93 12.91 0.89 11.09
CA GLU A 93 12.47 -0.39 11.67
C GLU A 93 10.97 -0.43 11.96
N ASN A 94 10.38 0.70 12.35
CA ASN A 94 8.94 0.79 12.56
C ASN A 94 8.18 0.65 11.23
N ILE A 95 8.70 1.26 10.17
CA ILE A 95 8.13 1.13 8.81
C ILE A 95 8.18 -0.33 8.36
N ARG A 96 9.31 -1.01 8.56
CA ARG A 96 9.45 -2.43 8.21
C ARG A 96 8.44 -3.30 8.96
N LYS A 97 8.26 -3.09 10.25
CA LYS A 97 7.29 -3.83 11.07
C LYS A 97 5.86 -3.63 10.58
N ILE A 98 5.48 -2.39 10.29
CA ILE A 98 4.16 -2.04 9.78
C ILE A 98 3.95 -2.70 8.41
N TYR A 99 4.91 -2.58 7.50
CA TYR A 99 4.82 -3.16 6.17
C TYR A 99 4.72 -4.70 6.22
N ARG A 100 5.52 -5.36 7.05
CA ARG A 100 5.47 -6.81 7.23
C ARG A 100 4.12 -7.28 7.76
N ARG A 101 3.54 -6.53 8.70
CA ARG A 101 2.21 -6.83 9.23
C ARG A 101 1.15 -6.73 8.14
N PHE A 102 1.19 -5.67 7.35
CA PHE A 102 0.32 -5.49 6.20
C PHE A 102 0.49 -6.65 5.20
N LYS A 103 1.72 -6.90 4.76
CA LYS A 103 2.01 -7.92 3.75
C LYS A 103 1.56 -9.31 4.19
N LYS A 104 1.80 -9.67 5.44
CA LYS A 104 1.36 -10.95 6.01
C LYS A 104 -0.17 -11.09 5.96
N ALA A 105 -0.89 -10.05 6.34
CA ALA A 105 -2.35 -10.05 6.29
C ALA A 105 -2.87 -10.10 4.85
N ALA A 106 -2.29 -9.31 3.96
CA ALA A 106 -2.66 -9.27 2.56
C ALA A 106 -2.42 -10.62 1.88
N ASP A 107 -1.24 -11.19 2.01
CA ASP A 107 -0.90 -12.48 1.43
C ASP A 107 -1.84 -13.58 1.95
N HIS A 108 -2.12 -13.60 3.24
CA HIS A 108 -3.02 -14.60 3.84
C HIS A 108 -4.42 -14.55 3.23
N ILE A 109 -4.98 -13.36 3.05
CA ILE A 109 -6.34 -13.20 2.53
C ILE A 109 -6.38 -13.40 1.02
N LEU A 110 -5.44 -12.82 0.29
CA LEU A 110 -5.40 -12.89 -1.16
C LEU A 110 -5.11 -14.31 -1.65
N GLU A 111 -4.14 -15.00 -1.08
CA GLU A 111 -3.75 -16.34 -1.51
C GLU A 111 -4.86 -17.38 -1.33
N LYS A 112 -5.69 -17.25 -0.30
CA LYS A 112 -6.87 -18.10 -0.12
C LYS A 112 -7.85 -18.01 -1.28
N LYS A 113 -7.88 -16.88 -1.97
CA LYS A 113 -8.77 -16.60 -3.09
C LYS A 113 -8.10 -16.83 -4.46
N GLY A 114 -6.83 -17.24 -4.45
CA GLY A 114 -6.03 -17.40 -5.67
C GLY A 114 -5.52 -16.07 -6.23
N PHE A 115 -5.43 -15.05 -5.39
CA PHE A 115 -4.90 -13.74 -5.76
C PHE A 115 -3.51 -13.53 -5.17
N TYR A 116 -2.72 -12.68 -5.81
CA TYR A 116 -1.33 -12.42 -5.44
C TYR A 116 -1.03 -10.94 -5.44
N LEU A 117 -0.31 -10.49 -4.42
CA LEU A 117 0.20 -9.14 -4.31
C LEU A 117 1.54 -9.04 -5.04
N LEU A 118 1.61 -8.15 -6.03
CA LEU A 118 2.85 -7.91 -6.77
C LEU A 118 3.58 -6.69 -6.20
N GLU A 119 4.84 -6.87 -5.88
CA GLU A 119 5.73 -5.81 -5.37
C GLU A 119 6.46 -5.10 -6.52
N LYS A 120 5.73 -4.73 -7.57
CA LYS A 120 6.28 -4.06 -8.74
C LYS A 120 5.49 -2.79 -9.04
N GLY A 121 6.20 -1.72 -9.32
CA GLY A 121 5.60 -0.44 -9.66
C GLY A 121 5.00 -0.38 -11.07
N VAL A 122 5.31 -1.35 -11.92
CA VAL A 122 4.77 -1.46 -13.28
C VAL A 122 4.25 -2.88 -13.48
N PHE A 123 3.07 -3.00 -14.08
CA PHE A 123 2.49 -4.31 -14.35
C PHE A 123 3.37 -5.10 -15.33
N PRO A 124 3.72 -6.37 -15.01
CA PRO A 124 4.75 -7.10 -15.75
C PRO A 124 4.32 -7.58 -17.14
N LEU A 125 3.02 -7.61 -17.42
CA LEU A 125 2.49 -7.98 -18.72
C LEU A 125 2.04 -6.73 -19.46
N ILE A 126 2.82 -6.34 -20.46
CA ILE A 126 2.40 -5.36 -21.46
C ILE A 126 1.88 -6.17 -22.63
N GLU A 127 0.58 -6.15 -22.85
CA GLU A 127 0.01 -6.61 -24.11
C GLU A 127 0.37 -5.58 -25.17
N ASN A 128 1.18 -6.01 -26.13
CA ASN A 128 1.50 -5.22 -27.33
C ASN A 128 0.34 -5.26 -28.31
#